data_eccc893d64f274f9c89f46134a1d348b
#
_entry.id   eccc893d64f274f9c89f46134a1d348b
#
_cell.length_a   1.000
_cell.length_b   1.000
_cell.length_c   1.000
_cell.angle_alpha   90.00
_cell.angle_beta   90.00
_cell.angle_gamma   90.00
#
_symmetry.space_group_name_H-M   'P 1'
#
loop_
_entity.id
_entity.type
_entity.pdbx_description
1 polymer ?
#
loop_
_entity_poly.entity_id
_entity_poly.type
_entity_poly.pdbx_seq_one_letter_code
_entity_poly.pdbx_strand_id
1 'polypeptide(L)'
;MGFQEGEILYFDKPLHWTSFDLVSKIRRKISRSLRIKKIKVGHAGTLDPLATGVIIICTGKATKKIEEFQSRSKEYIATLRLGATTPSFDLETAIDKTFEISHITKEMIEKILQQFAGNIEQIPPVFSACKIEGNRAYALARKGMEVDLKPKSLVIDEMELLSFSGDKLMLRIVCSKGTYIRALARDIGYALNSGAHLIALQRTRIGDVTLDKCITVDDFCDT
;
A
#
# COMPACT_ATOMS: atom_id res chain seq x y z
N MET A 1 23.65 -3.37 18.64
CA MET A 1 22.21 -3.07 18.44
C MET A 1 21.37 -3.76 19.51
N GLY A 2 20.53 -2.97 20.18
CA GLY A 2 19.72 -3.45 21.31
C GLY A 2 18.34 -3.96 20.86
N PHE A 3 18.27 -4.93 19.94
CA PHE A 3 16.99 -5.40 19.37
C PHE A 3 15.94 -5.84 20.40
N GLN A 4 16.34 -6.37 21.56
CA GLN A 4 15.40 -6.75 22.63
C GLN A 4 14.87 -5.52 23.37
N GLU A 5 15.73 -4.53 23.59
CA GLU A 5 15.34 -3.23 24.19
C GLU A 5 14.45 -2.41 23.24
N GLY A 6 14.61 -2.60 21.95
CA GLY A 6 13.74 -2.05 20.94
C GLY A 6 14.43 -1.14 19.94
N GLU A 7 14.54 -1.61 18.72
CA GLU A 7 15.06 -0.86 17.58
C GLU A 7 13.94 -0.56 16.60
N ILE A 8 14.09 0.56 15.89
CA ILE A 8 13.22 0.96 14.79
C ILE A 8 14.09 0.95 13.53
N LEU A 9 13.72 0.11 12.57
CA LEU A 9 14.46 -0.12 11.35
C LEU A 9 13.61 0.28 10.15
N TYR A 10 14.22 0.90 9.15
CA TYR A 10 13.57 1.35 7.94
C TYR A 10 14.06 0.49 6.76
N PHE A 11 13.13 -0.12 6.04
CA PHE A 11 13.45 -0.98 4.92
C PHE A 11 12.79 -0.50 3.64
N ASP A 12 13.47 -0.66 2.51
CA ASP A 12 12.85 -0.72 1.21
C ASP A 12 12.35 -2.15 0.98
N LYS A 13 11.03 -2.34 1.01
CA LYS A 13 10.41 -3.65 0.79
C LYS A 13 10.54 -4.03 -0.69
N PRO A 14 11.18 -5.15 -1.01
CA PRO A 14 11.27 -5.58 -2.40
C PRO A 14 9.92 -6.03 -2.96
N LEU A 15 9.80 -6.01 -4.28
CA LEU A 15 8.65 -6.52 -5.03
C LEU A 15 8.44 -8.00 -4.74
N HIS A 16 7.21 -8.47 -4.80
CA HIS A 16 6.74 -9.84 -4.56
C HIS A 16 6.89 -10.35 -3.12
N TRP A 17 7.37 -9.54 -2.20
CA TRP A 17 7.39 -9.88 -0.79
C TRP A 17 6.15 -9.35 -0.08
N THR A 18 5.54 -10.18 0.77
CA THR A 18 4.57 -9.68 1.74
C THR A 18 5.30 -8.92 2.86
N SER A 19 4.61 -8.02 3.54
CA SER A 19 5.14 -7.38 4.76
C SER A 19 5.48 -8.41 5.84
N PHE A 20 4.78 -9.56 5.86
CA PHE A 20 5.04 -10.67 6.79
C PHE A 20 6.32 -11.44 6.44
N ASP A 21 6.63 -11.64 5.17
CA ASP A 21 7.89 -12.28 4.72
C ASP A 21 9.09 -11.48 5.22
N LEU A 22 9.03 -10.14 5.05
CA LEU A 22 10.04 -9.24 5.57
C LEU A 22 10.20 -9.37 7.08
N VAL A 23 9.11 -9.25 7.84
CA VAL A 23 9.14 -9.43 9.30
C VAL A 23 9.73 -10.78 9.69
N SER A 24 9.38 -11.85 8.97
CA SER A 24 9.85 -13.20 9.25
C SER A 24 11.35 -13.37 8.95
N LYS A 25 11.84 -12.76 7.87
CA LYS A 25 13.26 -12.74 7.50
C LYS A 25 14.08 -12.01 8.57
N ILE A 26 13.68 -10.78 8.91
CA ILE A 26 14.35 -9.94 9.92
C ILE A 26 14.35 -10.63 11.29
N ARG A 27 13.21 -11.18 11.72
CA ARG A 27 13.11 -11.92 12.98
C ARG A 27 14.08 -13.09 13.04
N ARG A 28 14.16 -13.89 11.97
CA ARG A 28 15.09 -15.03 11.88
C ARG A 28 16.55 -14.59 11.96
N LYS A 29 16.95 -13.54 11.23
CA LYS A 29 18.31 -12.99 11.27
C LYS A 29 18.68 -12.55 12.69
N ILE A 30 17.83 -11.72 13.33
CA ILE A 30 18.06 -11.23 14.70
C ILE A 30 18.12 -12.38 15.71
N SER A 31 17.18 -13.32 15.66
CA SER A 31 17.16 -14.46 16.59
C SER A 31 18.43 -15.32 16.48
N ARG A 32 18.92 -15.52 15.26
CA ARG A 32 20.19 -16.27 15.04
C ARG A 32 21.40 -15.49 15.57
N SER A 33 21.51 -14.20 15.24
CA SER A 33 22.61 -13.34 15.67
C SER A 33 22.71 -13.26 17.21
N LEU A 34 21.57 -13.11 17.89
CA LEU A 34 21.52 -13.02 19.35
C LEU A 34 21.48 -14.39 20.06
N ARG A 35 21.41 -15.51 19.33
CA ARG A 35 21.23 -16.87 19.86
C ARG A 35 20.03 -17.01 20.79
N ILE A 36 18.89 -16.34 20.47
CA ILE A 36 17.67 -16.37 21.24
C ILE A 36 16.54 -17.08 20.48
N LYS A 37 15.66 -17.77 21.23
CA LYS A 37 14.55 -18.51 20.63
C LYS A 37 13.45 -17.61 20.06
N LYS A 38 13.21 -16.44 20.64
CA LYS A 38 12.08 -15.57 20.27
C LYS A 38 12.38 -14.09 20.50
N ILE A 39 12.05 -13.27 19.52
CA ILE A 39 12.02 -11.81 19.63
C ILE A 39 10.73 -11.29 19.02
N LYS A 40 10.16 -10.23 19.62
CA LYS A 40 9.03 -9.52 19.01
C LYS A 40 9.54 -8.69 17.85
N VAL A 41 8.93 -8.85 16.69
CA VAL A 41 9.18 -8.03 15.49
C VAL A 41 7.83 -7.80 14.81
N GLY A 42 7.54 -6.56 14.46
CA GLY A 42 6.31 -6.17 13.75
C GLY A 42 6.56 -5.01 12.81
N HIS A 43 5.62 -4.76 11.90
CA HIS A 43 5.69 -3.65 10.92
C HIS A 43 4.61 -2.58 11.18
N ALA A 44 4.92 -1.35 10.80
CA ALA A 44 4.00 -0.22 10.90
C ALA A 44 3.32 0.07 9.56
N GLY A 45 2.31 -0.69 9.22
CA GLY A 45 1.50 -0.54 8.00
C GLY A 45 1.86 -1.54 6.90
N THR A 46 0.88 -2.36 6.56
CA THR A 46 0.99 -3.34 5.48
C THR A 46 1.31 -2.66 4.15
N LEU A 47 2.14 -3.30 3.36
CA LEU A 47 2.39 -2.99 1.97
C LEU A 47 2.14 -4.28 1.18
N ASP A 48 1.35 -4.17 0.10
CA ASP A 48 0.95 -5.32 -0.70
C ASP A 48 2.16 -6.00 -1.38
N PRO A 49 2.07 -7.28 -1.78
CA PRO A 49 3.19 -7.96 -2.43
C PRO A 49 3.67 -7.27 -3.71
N LEU A 50 2.73 -6.70 -4.49
CA LEU A 50 3.03 -5.99 -5.75
C LEU A 50 3.46 -4.53 -5.54
N ALA A 51 3.62 -4.09 -4.29
CA ALA A 51 4.13 -2.77 -3.96
C ALA A 51 5.54 -2.84 -3.38
N THR A 52 6.32 -1.78 -3.58
CA THR A 52 7.68 -1.60 -3.04
C THR A 52 7.75 -0.40 -2.11
N GLY A 53 8.91 -0.18 -1.49
CA GLY A 53 9.19 1.06 -0.78
C GLY A 53 9.15 0.96 0.73
N VAL A 54 9.05 2.13 1.36
CA VAL A 54 9.27 2.33 2.79
C VAL A 54 8.36 1.44 3.65
N ILE A 55 8.97 0.63 4.51
CA ILE A 55 8.30 -0.08 5.58
C ILE A 55 9.08 0.03 6.88
N ILE A 56 8.40 0.38 7.95
CA ILE A 56 9.01 0.54 9.29
C ILE A 56 8.84 -0.77 10.05
N ILE A 57 9.94 -1.32 10.53
CA ILE A 57 10.01 -2.54 11.34
C ILE A 57 10.41 -2.15 12.76
N CYS A 58 9.63 -2.60 13.74
CA CYS A 58 9.92 -2.40 15.16
C CYS A 58 10.28 -3.75 15.81
N THR A 59 11.31 -3.73 16.68
CA THR A 59 11.76 -4.92 17.42
C THR A 59 11.56 -4.74 18.92
N GLY A 60 11.54 -5.83 19.68
CA GLY A 60 11.51 -5.82 21.15
C GLY A 60 10.44 -4.89 21.73
N LYS A 61 10.83 -4.02 22.64
CA LYS A 61 9.94 -3.05 23.30
C LYS A 61 9.43 -1.97 22.35
N ALA A 62 10.14 -1.66 21.25
CA ALA A 62 9.70 -0.68 20.26
C ALA A 62 8.45 -1.12 19.48
N THR A 63 8.06 -2.39 19.52
CA THR A 63 6.78 -2.85 18.92
C THR A 63 5.55 -2.14 19.50
N LYS A 64 5.65 -1.55 20.69
CA LYS A 64 4.59 -0.70 21.28
C LYS A 64 4.37 0.62 20.53
N LYS A 65 5.36 1.08 19.74
CA LYS A 65 5.29 2.30 18.92
C LYS A 65 4.69 2.08 17.53
N ILE A 66 4.34 0.84 17.16
CA ILE A 66 3.83 0.52 15.83
C ILE A 66 2.61 1.37 15.47
N GLU A 67 1.68 1.56 16.39
CA GLU A 67 0.45 2.32 16.16
C GLU A 67 0.74 3.81 15.89
N GLU A 68 1.72 4.40 16.57
CA GLU A 68 2.20 5.75 16.32
C GLU A 68 2.67 5.93 14.88
N PHE A 69 3.51 5.02 14.37
CA PHE A 69 3.96 5.06 12.98
C PHE A 69 2.83 4.76 11.98
N GLN A 70 1.90 3.89 12.35
CA GLN A 70 0.73 3.60 11.51
C GLN A 70 -0.19 4.82 11.34
N SER A 71 -0.25 5.72 12.32
CA SER A 71 -1.09 6.92 12.25
C SER A 71 -0.54 8.01 11.33
N ARG A 72 0.76 8.01 11.03
CA ARG A 72 1.41 9.01 10.18
C ARG A 72 0.89 8.98 8.75
N SER A 73 0.97 10.11 8.05
CA SER A 73 0.67 10.20 6.61
C SER A 73 1.62 9.33 5.79
N LYS A 74 1.19 8.90 4.60
CA LYS A 74 1.98 8.13 3.65
C LYS A 74 2.00 8.83 2.31
N GLU A 75 3.13 8.72 1.62
CA GLU A 75 3.28 9.17 0.26
C GLU A 75 3.55 7.98 -0.64
N TYR A 76 2.92 8.00 -1.82
CA TYR A 76 3.03 6.96 -2.82
C TYR A 76 3.27 7.55 -4.21
N ILE A 77 4.07 6.85 -5.00
CA ILE A 77 4.06 6.95 -6.46
C ILE A 77 3.27 5.74 -6.97
N ALA A 78 2.18 6.02 -7.65
CA ALA A 78 1.24 5.04 -8.17
C ALA A 78 1.15 5.14 -9.68
N THR A 79 1.28 4.01 -10.39
CA THR A 79 1.00 3.93 -11.83
C THR A 79 -0.27 3.13 -12.04
N LEU A 80 -1.26 3.76 -12.64
CA LEU A 80 -2.53 3.17 -13.01
C LEU A 80 -2.52 2.87 -14.50
N ARG A 81 -3.20 1.78 -14.89
CA ARG A 81 -3.59 1.51 -16.26
C ARG A 81 -5.07 1.82 -16.44
N LEU A 82 -5.37 2.70 -17.38
CA LEU A 82 -6.73 3.05 -17.80
C LEU A 82 -7.25 2.04 -18.81
N GLY A 83 -8.58 2.00 -18.98
CA GLY A 83 -9.25 1.18 -20.00
C GLY A 83 -9.45 -0.28 -19.59
N ALA A 84 -9.12 -0.67 -18.37
CA ALA A 84 -9.37 -2.04 -17.90
C ALA A 84 -9.55 -2.08 -16.38
N THR A 85 -10.35 -3.03 -15.90
CA THR A 85 -10.50 -3.35 -14.47
C THR A 85 -10.00 -4.75 -14.17
N THR A 86 -9.68 -4.98 -12.89
CA THR A 86 -9.41 -6.29 -12.32
C THR A 86 -10.16 -6.42 -10.99
N PRO A 87 -10.59 -7.61 -10.56
CA PRO A 87 -11.30 -7.79 -9.28
C PRO A 87 -10.49 -7.36 -8.04
N SER A 88 -9.15 -7.45 -8.09
CA SER A 88 -8.25 -6.99 -7.03
C SER A 88 -7.89 -5.50 -7.11
N PHE A 89 -8.23 -4.82 -8.21
CA PHE A 89 -7.85 -3.46 -8.58
C PHE A 89 -6.33 -3.27 -8.75
N ASP A 90 -5.60 -4.38 -8.96
CA ASP A 90 -4.17 -4.46 -9.28
C ASP A 90 -3.88 -5.66 -10.20
N LEU A 91 -2.60 -6.06 -10.31
CA LEU A 91 -2.17 -7.18 -11.15
C LEU A 91 -2.26 -8.55 -10.46
N GLU A 92 -2.85 -8.66 -9.26
CA GLU A 92 -3.04 -9.96 -8.58
C GLU A 92 -4.07 -10.84 -9.31
N THR A 93 -5.06 -10.21 -9.95
CA THR A 93 -6.09 -10.91 -10.72
C THR A 93 -6.10 -10.47 -12.18
N ALA A 94 -6.60 -11.35 -13.07
CA ALA A 94 -6.72 -11.05 -14.49
C ALA A 94 -7.75 -9.92 -14.75
N ILE A 95 -7.64 -9.28 -15.92
CA ILE A 95 -8.61 -8.29 -16.41
C ILE A 95 -9.98 -8.96 -16.54
N ASP A 96 -11.00 -8.32 -15.98
CA ASP A 96 -12.40 -8.75 -16.04
C ASP A 96 -13.25 -7.90 -16.99
N LYS A 97 -12.91 -6.63 -17.19
CA LYS A 97 -13.61 -5.72 -18.11
C LYS A 97 -12.64 -4.78 -18.81
N THR A 98 -12.99 -4.38 -20.03
CA THR A 98 -12.28 -3.37 -20.83
C THR A 98 -13.19 -2.20 -21.17
N PHE A 99 -12.62 -1.03 -21.36
CA PHE A 99 -13.31 0.25 -21.58
C PHE A 99 -12.56 1.07 -22.61
N GLU A 100 -13.30 1.92 -23.33
CA GLU A 100 -12.70 2.94 -24.17
C GLU A 100 -12.00 4.02 -23.35
N ILE A 101 -10.91 4.56 -23.91
CA ILE A 101 -10.12 5.64 -23.31
C ILE A 101 -9.87 6.83 -24.24
N SER A 102 -10.33 6.75 -25.48
CA SER A 102 -10.09 7.79 -26.51
C SER A 102 -10.64 9.17 -26.14
N HIS A 103 -11.63 9.21 -25.23
CA HIS A 103 -12.23 10.43 -24.71
C HIS A 103 -11.44 11.07 -23.56
N ILE A 104 -10.47 10.35 -22.99
CA ILE A 104 -9.74 10.82 -21.79
C ILE A 104 -8.62 11.77 -22.22
N THR A 105 -8.69 13.01 -21.73
CA THR A 105 -7.66 14.03 -21.93
C THR A 105 -6.94 14.36 -20.63
N LYS A 106 -5.79 15.01 -20.74
CA LYS A 106 -5.02 15.45 -19.58
C LYS A 106 -5.83 16.40 -18.68
N GLU A 107 -6.53 17.34 -19.30
CA GLU A 107 -7.37 18.34 -18.61
C GLU A 107 -8.53 17.66 -17.87
N MET A 108 -9.12 16.63 -18.46
CA MET A 108 -10.16 15.82 -17.80
C MET A 108 -9.60 15.10 -16.57
N ILE A 109 -8.41 14.50 -16.68
CA ILE A 109 -7.73 13.85 -15.56
C ILE A 109 -7.46 14.87 -14.44
N GLU A 110 -6.83 16.01 -14.74
CA GLU A 110 -6.51 17.03 -13.74
C GLU A 110 -7.76 17.53 -13.01
N LYS A 111 -8.87 17.74 -13.72
CA LYS A 111 -10.16 18.12 -13.13
C LYS A 111 -10.74 17.02 -12.21
N ILE A 112 -10.65 15.77 -12.62
CA ILE A 112 -11.14 14.64 -11.82
C ILE A 112 -10.28 14.44 -10.55
N LEU A 113 -8.95 14.56 -10.66
CA LEU A 113 -8.07 14.40 -9.49
C LEU A 113 -8.36 15.42 -8.39
N GLN A 114 -8.80 16.63 -8.73
CA GLN A 114 -9.20 17.65 -7.75
C GLN A 114 -10.37 17.20 -6.87
N GLN A 115 -11.25 16.31 -7.37
CA GLN A 115 -12.40 15.80 -6.62
C GLN A 115 -11.97 14.78 -5.55
N PHE A 116 -10.80 14.21 -5.66
CA PHE A 116 -10.24 13.24 -4.70
C PHE A 116 -9.35 13.89 -3.64
N ALA A 117 -9.08 15.20 -3.72
CA ALA A 117 -8.33 15.92 -2.70
C ALA A 117 -9.23 16.26 -1.50
N GLY A 118 -8.67 16.23 -0.28
CA GLY A 118 -9.39 16.47 0.96
C GLY A 118 -10.06 15.22 1.52
N ASN A 119 -11.23 15.42 2.15
CA ASN A 119 -12.00 14.33 2.76
C ASN A 119 -12.74 13.52 1.69
N ILE A 120 -12.52 12.21 1.68
CA ILE A 120 -13.21 11.28 0.78
C ILE A 120 -13.82 10.11 1.55
N GLU A 121 -14.89 9.54 0.99
CA GLU A 121 -15.42 8.25 1.41
C GLU A 121 -14.91 7.16 0.47
N GLN A 122 -14.23 6.16 1.01
CA GLN A 122 -13.68 5.06 0.22
C GLN A 122 -14.21 3.71 0.68
N ILE A 123 -14.74 2.92 -0.25
CA ILE A 123 -15.06 1.51 0.00
C ILE A 123 -13.77 0.71 -0.20
N PRO A 124 -13.23 0.05 0.85
CA PRO A 124 -12.04 -0.78 0.76
C PRO A 124 -12.17 -1.87 -0.30
N PRO A 125 -11.07 -2.37 -0.90
CA PRO A 125 -11.14 -3.53 -1.77
C PRO A 125 -11.48 -4.78 -0.97
N VAL A 126 -12.23 -5.70 -1.59
CA VAL A 126 -12.60 -6.98 -0.98
C VAL A 126 -11.34 -7.81 -0.68
N PHE A 127 -10.34 -7.74 -1.59
CA PHE A 127 -9.02 -8.33 -1.40
C PHE A 127 -8.16 -7.47 -0.45
N SER A 128 -8.61 -7.30 0.81
CA SER A 128 -7.90 -6.51 1.81
C SER A 128 -7.84 -7.19 3.18
N ALA A 129 -6.98 -6.66 4.05
CA ALA A 129 -6.86 -7.11 5.44
C ALA A 129 -7.96 -6.55 6.37
N CYS A 130 -8.97 -5.85 5.83
CA CYS A 130 -10.15 -5.42 6.60
C CYS A 130 -10.77 -6.60 7.32
N LYS A 131 -11.21 -6.38 8.56
CA LYS A 131 -11.91 -7.39 9.35
C LYS A 131 -13.42 -7.18 9.24
N ILE A 132 -14.15 -8.26 9.00
CA ILE A 132 -15.61 -8.34 9.01
C ILE A 132 -15.96 -9.50 9.94
N GLU A 133 -16.65 -9.22 11.03
CA GLU A 133 -17.05 -10.23 12.03
C GLU A 133 -15.89 -11.14 12.47
N GLY A 134 -14.69 -10.56 12.65
CA GLY A 134 -13.50 -11.27 13.06
C GLY A 134 -12.69 -11.93 11.93
N ASN A 135 -13.26 -12.12 10.74
CA ASN A 135 -12.61 -12.68 9.56
C ASN A 135 -11.96 -11.58 8.70
N ARG A 136 -10.89 -11.91 7.98
CA ARG A 136 -10.29 -10.98 7.03
C ARG A 136 -11.05 -11.02 5.70
N ALA A 137 -11.35 -9.84 5.12
CA ALA A 137 -12.11 -9.72 3.87
C ALA A 137 -11.49 -10.56 2.74
N TYR A 138 -10.15 -10.53 2.57
CA TYR A 138 -9.48 -11.33 1.54
C TYR A 138 -9.72 -12.85 1.69
N ALA A 139 -9.87 -13.34 2.92
CA ALA A 139 -10.10 -14.77 3.15
C ALA A 139 -11.53 -15.20 2.79
N LEU A 140 -12.49 -14.29 2.96
CA LEU A 140 -13.88 -14.47 2.53
C LEU A 140 -13.99 -14.39 1.00
N ALA A 141 -13.35 -13.39 0.39
CA ALA A 141 -13.31 -13.20 -1.06
C ALA A 141 -12.76 -14.42 -1.80
N ARG A 142 -11.66 -15.01 -1.32
CA ARG A 142 -11.08 -16.23 -1.91
C ARG A 142 -12.00 -17.45 -1.81
N LYS A 143 -12.98 -17.44 -0.91
CA LYS A 143 -14.02 -18.46 -0.79
C LYS A 143 -15.25 -18.17 -1.66
N GLY A 144 -15.22 -17.08 -2.46
CA GLY A 144 -16.37 -16.66 -3.27
C GLY A 144 -17.54 -16.09 -2.48
N MET A 145 -17.32 -15.71 -1.20
CA MET A 145 -18.37 -15.12 -0.38
C MET A 145 -18.52 -13.64 -0.71
N GLU A 146 -19.77 -13.18 -0.85
CA GLU A 146 -20.05 -11.75 -0.93
C GLU A 146 -19.66 -11.05 0.37
N VAL A 147 -18.99 -9.91 0.23
CA VAL A 147 -18.43 -9.15 1.35
C VAL A 147 -18.94 -7.73 1.26
N ASP A 148 -19.81 -7.34 2.16
CA ASP A 148 -20.28 -5.96 2.29
C ASP A 148 -19.28 -5.15 3.12
N LEU A 149 -18.57 -4.23 2.47
CA LEU A 149 -17.58 -3.35 3.08
C LEU A 149 -18.14 -1.95 3.20
N LYS A 150 -18.22 -1.46 4.42
CA LYS A 150 -18.68 -0.09 4.69
C LYS A 150 -17.64 0.94 4.22
N PRO A 151 -18.09 2.08 3.67
CA PRO A 151 -17.23 3.21 3.37
C PRO A 151 -16.46 3.66 4.62
N LYS A 152 -15.26 4.22 4.39
CA LYS A 152 -14.41 4.81 5.42
C LYS A 152 -14.05 6.22 5.02
N SER A 153 -14.20 7.15 5.95
CA SER A 153 -13.73 8.52 5.78
C SER A 153 -12.21 8.56 5.86
N LEU A 154 -11.58 9.10 4.86
CA LEU A 154 -10.13 9.21 4.68
C LEU A 154 -9.77 10.61 4.19
N VAL A 155 -8.50 10.97 4.30
CA VAL A 155 -8.00 12.25 3.80
C VAL A 155 -6.91 11.99 2.75
N ILE A 156 -7.05 12.63 1.61
CA ILE A 156 -6.00 12.76 0.61
C ILE A 156 -5.44 14.18 0.74
N ASP A 157 -4.26 14.30 1.34
CA ASP A 157 -3.63 15.59 1.59
C ASP A 157 -3.14 16.25 0.29
N GLU A 158 -2.56 15.43 -0.61
CA GLU A 158 -2.05 15.86 -1.91
C GLU A 158 -2.29 14.80 -2.96
N MET A 159 -2.64 15.22 -4.19
CA MET A 159 -2.74 14.38 -5.37
C MET A 159 -2.23 15.14 -6.59
N GLU A 160 -1.17 14.64 -7.19
CA GLU A 160 -0.45 15.29 -8.29
C GLU A 160 -0.34 14.34 -9.48
N LEU A 161 -0.65 14.87 -10.68
CA LEU A 161 -0.40 14.18 -11.95
C LEU A 161 1.07 14.34 -12.33
N LEU A 162 1.83 13.24 -12.26
CA LEU A 162 3.23 13.24 -12.67
C LEU A 162 3.38 13.02 -14.17
N SER A 163 2.61 12.09 -14.75
CA SER A 163 2.60 11.86 -16.19
C SER A 163 1.32 11.16 -16.64
N PHE A 164 0.95 11.41 -17.90
CA PHE A 164 -0.09 10.69 -18.62
C PHE A 164 0.39 10.38 -20.02
N SER A 165 0.43 9.12 -20.41
CA SER A 165 0.87 8.68 -21.73
C SER A 165 0.18 7.39 -22.14
N GLY A 166 -0.57 7.41 -23.22
CA GLY A 166 -1.36 6.29 -23.71
C GLY A 166 -2.43 5.86 -22.69
N ASP A 167 -2.31 4.65 -22.18
CA ASP A 167 -3.19 4.09 -21.17
C ASP A 167 -2.63 4.22 -19.72
N LYS A 168 -1.47 4.84 -19.54
CA LYS A 168 -0.77 4.92 -18.24
C LYS A 168 -0.89 6.30 -17.61
N LEU A 169 -1.29 6.29 -16.35
CA LEU A 169 -1.44 7.45 -15.48
C LEU A 169 -0.54 7.29 -14.27
N MET A 170 0.44 8.19 -14.08
CA MET A 170 1.33 8.18 -12.92
C MET A 170 0.97 9.33 -11.99
N LEU A 171 0.74 9.00 -10.72
CA LEU A 171 0.32 9.93 -9.68
C LEU A 171 1.27 9.91 -8.49
N ARG A 172 1.50 11.07 -7.89
CA ARG A 172 2.00 11.21 -6.52
C ARG A 172 0.81 11.47 -5.60
N ILE A 173 0.73 10.71 -4.51
CA ILE A 173 -0.42 10.74 -3.59
C ILE A 173 0.10 10.81 -2.15
N VAL A 174 -0.30 11.85 -1.40
CA VAL A 174 -0.10 11.93 0.05
C VAL A 174 -1.44 11.73 0.73
N CYS A 175 -1.52 10.78 1.65
CA CYS A 175 -2.80 10.39 2.24
C CYS A 175 -2.69 9.92 3.69
N SER A 176 -3.83 9.91 4.37
CA SER A 176 -4.00 9.41 5.73
C SER A 176 -3.83 7.90 5.84
N LYS A 177 -3.71 7.39 7.07
CA LYS A 177 -3.71 5.95 7.34
C LYS A 177 -4.99 5.29 6.84
N GLY A 178 -4.85 4.08 6.31
CA GLY A 178 -5.99 3.25 5.91
C GLY A 178 -6.48 3.48 4.49
N THR A 179 -5.89 4.42 3.76
CA THR A 179 -6.17 4.64 2.33
C THR A 179 -5.66 3.46 1.50
N TYR A 180 -6.53 2.92 0.66
CA TYR A 180 -6.21 1.87 -0.31
C TYR A 180 -5.99 2.49 -1.68
N ILE A 181 -4.73 2.55 -2.12
CA ILE A 181 -4.39 3.13 -3.44
C ILE A 181 -5.02 2.32 -4.58
N ARG A 182 -5.22 1.02 -4.40
CA ARG A 182 -5.96 0.15 -5.34
C ARG A 182 -7.42 0.58 -5.50
N ALA A 183 -8.11 0.87 -4.39
CA ALA A 183 -9.48 1.38 -4.46
C ALA A 183 -9.54 2.78 -5.07
N LEU A 184 -8.54 3.62 -4.81
CA LEU A 184 -8.44 4.93 -5.43
C LEU A 184 -8.26 4.83 -6.96
N ALA A 185 -7.45 3.86 -7.42
CA ALA A 185 -7.31 3.58 -8.86
C ALA A 185 -8.66 3.21 -9.49
N ARG A 186 -9.44 2.31 -8.86
CA ARG A 186 -10.81 1.98 -9.28
C ARG A 186 -11.70 3.23 -9.36
N ASP A 187 -11.71 4.04 -8.30
CA ASP A 187 -12.60 5.19 -8.18
C ASP A 187 -12.26 6.28 -9.21
N ILE A 188 -10.96 6.53 -9.47
CA ILE A 188 -10.49 7.41 -10.54
C ILE A 188 -10.93 6.89 -11.91
N GLY A 189 -10.78 5.58 -12.16
CA GLY A 189 -11.22 4.96 -13.41
C GLY A 189 -12.71 5.18 -13.66
N TYR A 190 -13.56 4.98 -12.65
CA TYR A 190 -15.00 5.22 -12.76
C TYR A 190 -15.33 6.71 -12.97
N ALA A 191 -14.66 7.61 -12.26
CA ALA A 191 -14.86 9.07 -12.43
C ALA A 191 -14.48 9.55 -13.86
N LEU A 192 -13.57 8.84 -14.52
CA LEU A 192 -13.21 9.06 -15.92
C LEU A 192 -14.15 8.39 -16.93
N ASN A 193 -15.29 7.83 -16.50
CA ASN A 193 -16.21 7.01 -17.31
C ASN A 193 -15.49 5.86 -18.03
N SER A 194 -14.56 5.23 -17.34
CA SER A 194 -13.74 4.14 -17.84
C SER A 194 -13.48 3.12 -16.72
N GLY A 195 -12.47 2.28 -16.87
CA GLY A 195 -11.92 1.45 -15.81
C GLY A 195 -10.46 1.81 -15.57
N ALA A 196 -9.98 1.52 -14.36
CA ALA A 196 -8.56 1.55 -14.07
C ALA A 196 -8.18 0.53 -13.00
N HIS A 197 -6.93 0.09 -13.04
CA HIS A 197 -6.31 -0.72 -12.02
C HIS A 197 -4.85 -0.31 -11.81
N LEU A 198 -4.33 -0.62 -10.64
CA LEU A 198 -2.96 -0.31 -10.26
C LEU A 198 -1.99 -1.30 -10.91
N ILE A 199 -0.96 -0.80 -11.61
CA ILE A 199 0.07 -1.64 -12.23
C ILE A 199 1.43 -1.51 -11.57
N ALA A 200 1.68 -0.42 -10.83
CA ALA A 200 2.87 -0.26 -9.99
C ALA A 200 2.55 0.64 -8.79
N LEU A 201 3.15 0.33 -7.65
CA LEU A 201 3.02 1.12 -6.43
C LEU A 201 4.34 1.14 -5.66
N GLN A 202 4.80 2.34 -5.34
CA GLN A 202 5.93 2.53 -4.44
C GLN A 202 5.52 3.46 -3.29
N ARG A 203 5.68 3.03 -2.04
CA ARG A 203 5.55 3.92 -0.89
C ARG A 203 6.88 4.64 -0.66
N THR A 204 6.91 5.93 -0.96
CA THR A 204 8.13 6.75 -0.90
C THR A 204 8.36 7.34 0.48
N ARG A 205 7.31 7.46 1.32
CA ARG A 205 7.41 8.09 2.65
C ARG A 205 6.36 7.59 3.64
N ILE A 206 6.74 7.52 4.92
CA ILE A 206 5.86 7.37 6.09
C ILE A 206 6.24 8.44 7.13
N GLY A 207 5.42 9.47 7.33
CA GLY A 207 5.78 10.62 8.16
C GLY A 207 7.10 11.24 7.68
N ASP A 208 8.13 11.22 8.53
CA ASP A 208 9.46 11.79 8.24
C ASP A 208 10.45 10.75 7.67
N VAL A 209 10.03 9.51 7.50
CA VAL A 209 10.86 8.42 6.98
C VAL A 209 10.69 8.32 5.48
N THR A 210 11.72 8.69 4.75
CA THR A 210 11.81 8.68 3.29
C THR A 210 12.63 7.48 2.79
N LEU A 211 12.55 7.18 1.50
CA LEU A 211 13.17 5.99 0.91
C LEU A 211 14.70 5.99 1.03
N ASP A 212 15.33 7.15 0.98
CA ASP A 212 16.79 7.35 1.16
C ASP A 212 17.29 6.96 2.56
N LYS A 213 16.39 6.88 3.55
CA LYS A 213 16.70 6.40 4.91
C LYS A 213 16.56 4.89 5.07
N CYS A 214 16.08 4.21 4.05
CA CYS A 214 15.82 2.78 4.09
C CYS A 214 17.03 1.97 3.65
N ILE A 215 17.23 0.84 4.32
CA ILE A 215 18.20 -0.17 3.91
C ILE A 215 17.49 -1.29 3.14
N THR A 216 18.22 -2.02 2.32
CA THR A 216 17.71 -3.22 1.67
C THR A 216 17.71 -4.41 2.63
N VAL A 217 16.97 -5.45 2.29
CA VAL A 217 16.97 -6.70 3.07
C VAL A 217 18.34 -7.38 3.02
N ASP A 218 19.03 -7.28 1.88
CA ASP A 218 20.33 -7.91 1.67
C ASP A 218 21.40 -7.19 2.49
N ASP A 219 21.47 -5.87 2.47
CA ASP A 219 22.38 -5.08 3.31
C ASP A 219 22.22 -5.42 4.81
N PHE A 220 20.98 -5.59 5.28
CA PHE A 220 20.73 -6.00 6.67
C PHE A 220 21.16 -7.45 6.95
N CYS A 221 21.08 -8.33 5.97
CA CYS A 221 21.43 -9.74 6.14
C CYS A 221 22.95 -9.98 6.07
N ASP A 222 23.68 -9.14 5.38
CA ASP A 222 25.14 -9.26 5.22
C ASP A 222 25.93 -8.67 6.41
N THR A 223 25.24 -7.87 7.25
CA THR A 223 25.78 -7.33 8.51
C THR A 223 25.57 -8.29 9.67
#